data_0534b5183eb0f4481f1a6675358b3b36
#
_entry.id   0534b5183eb0f4481f1a6675358b3b36
#
_cell.length_a   1.000
_cell.length_b   1.000
_cell.length_c   1.000
_cell.angle_alpha   90.00
_cell.angle_beta   90.00
_cell.angle_gamma   90.00
#
_symmetry.space_group_name_H-M   'P 1'
#
loop_
_entity.id
_entity.type
_entity.pdbx_description
1 polymer ?
#
loop_
_entity_poly.entity_id
_entity_poly.type
_entity_poly.pdbx_seq_one_letter_code
_entity_poly.pdbx_strand_id
1 'polypeptide(L)'
;MKRNIFLLMPLLLLAACGEENVPGPQPGGGKKPTQLTEHLIICNEGNWQSDNGQLSFYNGTTGVLTNQWFRKQNGMKLGDTPNDILQVNDTLIAIAVNWSNIIQYIHPDGTACGATENVPNNRRMCSDGDYLYITSYAHKCDTLRFTKGYVAKIDVRTKQVVGTCEVGWEPEGIRLYKDTLYIANTGGYSFSETTHEHETTVSLVDSKSMTLIRNIDTGCINLYGEVSQAGRYLCINSCGDYYDVKPRMVILDCETGQFNVLDFPCTYNTTDGRLFYTVGSEYSYYTGEYKYYMKTIDPATMEVTEGVANAVVTQKLKELTSPYELYISPYTRNIYFTDAGSYASAGYLYGYTMSGEELFPPQKVYINPAHILALPVQEQRAGMRL
;
A
#
# COMPACT_ATOMS: atom_id res chain seq x y z
N MET A 1 -1.00 -47.42 -4.15
CA MET A 1 -0.47 -46.88 -5.42
C MET A 1 -0.42 -45.37 -5.25
N LYS A 2 0.75 -44.85 -4.96
CA LYS A 2 0.98 -43.41 -4.77
C LYS A 2 1.15 -42.77 -6.17
N ARG A 3 0.24 -41.87 -6.57
CA ARG A 3 0.39 -41.07 -7.79
C ARG A 3 1.12 -39.77 -7.41
N ASN A 4 2.39 -39.72 -7.76
CA ASN A 4 3.17 -38.49 -7.76
C ASN A 4 2.64 -37.58 -8.88
N ILE A 5 2.01 -36.48 -8.52
CA ILE A 5 1.71 -35.41 -9.47
C ILE A 5 2.91 -34.45 -9.41
N PHE A 6 3.80 -34.56 -10.39
CA PHE A 6 4.80 -33.54 -10.69
C PHE A 6 4.06 -32.33 -11.27
N LEU A 7 4.00 -31.22 -10.51
CA LEU A 7 3.67 -29.94 -11.09
C LEU A 7 4.87 -29.46 -11.90
N LEU A 8 4.79 -29.59 -13.22
CA LEU A 8 5.70 -28.94 -14.15
C LEU A 8 5.42 -27.42 -14.10
N MET A 9 6.28 -26.72 -13.41
CA MET A 9 6.44 -25.28 -13.58
C MET A 9 7.01 -25.04 -14.99
N PRO A 10 6.35 -24.28 -15.87
CA PRO A 10 6.95 -23.99 -17.18
C PRO A 10 8.16 -23.11 -16.97
N LEU A 11 9.33 -23.65 -17.32
CA LEU A 11 10.59 -22.93 -17.48
C LEU A 11 10.39 -21.97 -18.66
N LEU A 12 10.02 -20.70 -18.38
CA LEU A 12 10.03 -19.65 -19.40
C LEU A 12 11.47 -19.34 -19.75
N LEU A 13 11.90 -19.85 -20.90
CA LEU A 13 13.12 -19.48 -21.59
C LEU A 13 13.16 -17.95 -21.74
N LEU A 14 14.20 -17.36 -21.18
CA LEU A 14 14.63 -16.00 -21.48
C LEU A 14 14.90 -15.87 -22.98
N ALA A 15 13.94 -15.41 -23.75
CA ALA A 15 14.20 -14.76 -25.02
C ALA A 15 14.40 -13.27 -24.72
N ALA A 16 15.65 -12.87 -24.68
CA ALA A 16 16.02 -11.48 -24.81
C ALA A 16 15.57 -10.99 -26.19
N CYS A 17 15.08 -9.76 -26.22
CA CYS A 17 14.86 -8.87 -27.37
C CYS A 17 13.40 -8.58 -27.70
N GLY A 18 13.15 -7.29 -27.65
CA GLY A 18 12.00 -6.64 -28.20
C GLY A 18 11.21 -5.92 -27.12
N GLU A 19 11.40 -4.61 -27.02
CA GLU A 19 10.37 -3.74 -26.47
C GLU A 19 9.12 -3.96 -27.34
N GLU A 20 8.28 -4.92 -26.95
CA GLU A 20 6.92 -4.93 -27.47
C GLU A 20 6.27 -3.66 -26.96
N ASN A 21 6.09 -2.70 -27.87
CA ASN A 21 5.26 -1.54 -27.72
C ASN A 21 3.81 -2.03 -27.52
N VAL A 22 3.46 -2.40 -26.29
CA VAL A 22 2.05 -2.40 -25.90
C VAL A 22 1.64 -0.93 -26.02
N PRO A 23 0.67 -0.56 -26.84
CA PRO A 23 0.22 0.82 -26.92
C PRO A 23 -0.29 1.22 -25.55
N GLY A 24 0.50 2.00 -24.84
CA GLY A 24 0.01 2.65 -23.62
C GLY A 24 -1.15 3.58 -23.96
N PRO A 25 -1.96 4.00 -22.97
CA PRO A 25 -3.03 4.94 -23.20
C PRO A 25 -2.49 6.14 -23.97
N GLN A 26 -3.12 6.45 -25.11
CA GLN A 26 -2.72 7.59 -25.94
C GLN A 26 -2.90 8.86 -25.12
N PRO A 27 -1.93 9.78 -25.11
CA PRO A 27 -2.10 11.07 -24.48
C PRO A 27 -3.34 11.74 -25.05
N GLY A 28 -4.35 11.91 -24.21
CA GLY A 28 -5.54 12.70 -24.59
C GLY A 28 -5.10 14.07 -25.06
N GLY A 29 -5.62 14.52 -26.22
CA GLY A 29 -5.16 15.71 -26.93
C GLY A 29 -5.01 16.93 -26.04
N GLY A 30 -3.81 17.42 -25.92
CA GLY A 30 -3.39 18.81 -25.80
C GLY A 30 -3.84 19.67 -24.63
N LYS A 31 -4.46 19.14 -23.55
CA LYS A 31 -4.68 19.96 -22.34
C LYS A 31 -3.33 20.14 -21.60
N LYS A 32 -2.99 21.38 -21.26
CA LYS A 32 -1.88 21.64 -20.34
C LYS A 32 -2.20 20.97 -19.00
N PRO A 33 -1.22 20.29 -18.35
CA PRO A 33 -1.42 19.75 -17.02
C PRO A 33 -1.95 20.84 -16.08
N THR A 34 -2.95 20.50 -15.29
CA THR A 34 -3.43 21.36 -14.22
C THR A 34 -2.28 21.54 -13.22
N GLN A 35 -1.98 22.78 -12.84
CA GLN A 35 -0.98 23.04 -11.81
C GLN A 35 -1.52 22.54 -10.47
N LEU A 36 -0.85 21.55 -9.89
CA LEU A 36 -1.22 21.00 -8.59
C LEU A 36 -0.58 21.81 -7.46
N THR A 37 -1.26 21.85 -6.33
CA THR A 37 -0.73 22.40 -5.07
C THR A 37 0.00 21.34 -4.23
N GLU A 38 0.28 20.19 -4.83
CA GLU A 38 0.99 19.08 -4.21
C GLU A 38 1.91 18.37 -5.21
N HIS A 39 2.99 17.80 -4.70
CA HIS A 39 3.86 16.87 -5.41
C HIS A 39 3.42 15.43 -5.08
N LEU A 40 3.76 14.48 -5.95
CA LEU A 40 3.50 13.06 -5.69
C LEU A 40 4.82 12.28 -5.72
N ILE A 41 5.01 11.43 -4.72
CA ILE A 41 6.03 10.39 -4.72
C ILE A 41 5.32 9.06 -4.96
N ILE A 42 5.76 8.32 -5.95
CA ILE A 42 5.24 7.01 -6.28
C ILE A 42 6.32 5.98 -5.90
N CYS A 43 5.99 5.11 -4.95
CA CYS A 43 6.80 3.99 -4.55
C CYS A 43 6.57 2.83 -5.50
N ASN A 44 7.59 2.45 -6.27
CA ASN A 44 7.51 1.36 -7.23
C ASN A 44 8.29 0.16 -6.68
N GLU A 45 7.61 -0.97 -6.46
CA GLU A 45 8.22 -2.17 -5.89
C GLU A 45 9.32 -2.77 -6.78
N GLY A 46 9.19 -2.58 -8.08
CA GLY A 46 10.06 -3.27 -9.04
C GLY A 46 9.66 -4.74 -9.20
N ASN A 47 10.58 -5.55 -9.69
CA ASN A 47 10.43 -6.99 -9.77
C ASN A 47 11.11 -7.64 -8.55
N TRP A 48 10.42 -8.51 -7.89
CA TRP A 48 10.92 -9.25 -6.73
C TRP A 48 12.26 -9.93 -7.02
N GLN A 49 13.22 -9.84 -6.09
CA GLN A 49 14.61 -10.32 -6.21
C GLN A 49 15.44 -9.67 -7.33
N SER A 50 15.04 -8.52 -7.82
CA SER A 50 15.75 -7.85 -8.93
C SER A 50 16.51 -6.61 -8.49
N ASP A 51 16.43 -6.22 -7.21
CA ASP A 51 17.07 -5.02 -6.64
C ASP A 51 16.86 -3.77 -7.53
N ASN A 52 15.62 -3.63 -8.00
CA ASN A 52 15.21 -2.56 -8.91
C ASN A 52 14.03 -1.72 -8.41
N GLY A 53 13.68 -1.84 -7.12
CA GLY A 53 12.72 -0.95 -6.49
C GLY A 53 13.18 0.50 -6.54
N GLN A 54 12.23 1.44 -6.70
CA GLN A 54 12.58 2.85 -6.84
C GLN A 54 11.42 3.80 -6.54
N LEU A 55 11.76 5.10 -6.43
CA LEU A 55 10.78 6.18 -6.37
C LEU A 55 10.67 6.90 -7.72
N SER A 56 9.43 7.24 -8.10
CA SER A 56 9.12 8.23 -9.13
C SER A 56 8.58 9.48 -8.45
N PHE A 57 8.95 10.67 -8.94
CA PHE A 57 8.52 11.96 -8.41
C PHE A 57 7.79 12.76 -9.47
N TYR A 58 6.52 13.10 -9.22
CA TYR A 58 5.74 14.00 -10.05
C TYR A 58 5.74 15.38 -9.43
N ASN A 59 6.35 16.34 -10.10
CA ASN A 59 6.33 17.73 -9.68
C ASN A 59 5.02 18.39 -10.09
N GLY A 60 4.12 18.61 -9.13
CA GLY A 60 2.79 19.18 -9.40
C GLY A 60 2.83 20.59 -9.97
N THR A 61 3.85 21.39 -9.63
CA THR A 61 3.99 22.76 -10.14
C THR A 61 4.38 22.79 -11.63
N THR A 62 5.27 21.88 -12.05
CA THR A 62 5.80 21.86 -13.43
C THR A 62 5.14 20.82 -14.32
N GLY A 63 4.44 19.83 -13.72
CA GLY A 63 3.87 18.68 -14.44
C GLY A 63 4.91 17.68 -14.92
N VAL A 64 6.15 17.73 -14.42
CA VAL A 64 7.25 16.87 -14.84
C VAL A 64 7.35 15.66 -13.93
N LEU A 65 7.33 14.46 -14.53
CA LEU A 65 7.62 13.20 -13.87
C LEU A 65 9.12 12.86 -13.97
N THR A 66 9.72 12.48 -12.84
CA THR A 66 11.10 12.01 -12.75
C THR A 66 11.12 10.58 -12.21
N ASN A 67 11.37 9.60 -13.07
CA ASN A 67 11.63 8.21 -12.66
C ASN A 67 13.05 8.04 -12.12
N GLN A 68 13.27 7.01 -11.30
CA GLN A 68 14.53 6.75 -10.59
C GLN A 68 14.95 7.95 -9.71
N TRP A 69 13.97 8.62 -9.14
CA TRP A 69 14.21 9.86 -8.41
C TRP A 69 15.16 9.67 -7.23
N PHE A 70 14.95 8.65 -6.39
CA PHE A 70 15.85 8.34 -5.26
C PHE A 70 17.31 8.16 -5.73
N ARG A 71 17.52 7.37 -6.80
CA ARG A 71 18.86 7.12 -7.34
C ARG A 71 19.50 8.38 -7.90
N LYS A 72 18.73 9.23 -8.58
CA LYS A 72 19.22 10.50 -9.13
C LYS A 72 19.64 11.47 -8.04
N GLN A 73 18.93 11.49 -6.92
CA GLN A 73 19.24 12.35 -5.78
C GLN A 73 20.45 11.86 -4.97
N ASN A 74 20.62 10.54 -4.84
CA ASN A 74 21.55 9.96 -3.87
C ASN A 74 22.71 9.17 -4.48
N GLY A 75 22.71 8.92 -5.77
CA GLY A 75 23.74 8.12 -6.45
C GLY A 75 23.74 6.63 -6.07
N MET A 76 22.75 6.17 -5.29
CA MET A 76 22.65 4.77 -4.85
C MET A 76 21.26 4.21 -5.13
N LYS A 77 21.11 2.86 -5.10
CA LYS A 77 19.82 2.19 -5.23
C LYS A 77 19.00 2.33 -3.96
N LEU A 78 17.66 2.24 -4.08
CA LEU A 78 16.75 2.21 -2.94
C LEU A 78 16.76 0.82 -2.26
N GLY A 79 16.83 -0.23 -3.06
CA GLY A 79 16.77 -1.62 -2.63
C GLY A 79 15.71 -2.41 -3.36
N ASP A 80 15.41 -3.60 -2.85
CA ASP A 80 14.48 -4.54 -3.45
C ASP A 80 13.14 -4.54 -2.73
N THR A 81 12.08 -4.42 -3.51
CA THR A 81 10.68 -4.46 -3.08
C THR A 81 10.36 -3.44 -1.98
N PRO A 82 10.46 -2.12 -2.25
CA PRO A 82 9.89 -1.12 -1.38
C PRO A 82 8.36 -1.25 -1.44
N ASN A 83 7.72 -1.54 -0.29
CA ASN A 83 6.32 -1.92 -0.22
C ASN A 83 5.47 -1.02 0.68
N ASP A 84 6.03 0.07 1.19
CA ASP A 84 5.28 1.13 1.86
C ASP A 84 6.07 2.43 1.88
N ILE A 85 5.37 3.56 1.90
CA ILE A 85 5.93 4.90 2.02
C ILE A 85 5.04 5.76 2.91
N LEU A 86 5.63 6.41 3.90
CA LEU A 86 4.92 7.21 4.88
C LEU A 86 5.64 8.54 5.16
N GLN A 87 4.91 9.63 5.15
CA GLN A 87 5.41 10.88 5.72
C GLN A 87 5.32 10.80 7.26
N VAL A 88 6.47 10.73 7.90
CA VAL A 88 6.58 10.63 9.37
C VAL A 88 6.29 11.97 10.03
N ASN A 89 6.84 13.04 9.47
CA ASN A 89 6.62 14.43 9.86
C ASN A 89 6.98 15.36 8.69
N ASP A 90 6.96 16.68 8.89
CA ASP A 90 7.22 17.68 7.84
C ASP A 90 8.61 17.56 7.18
N THR A 91 9.56 16.90 7.83
CA THR A 91 10.96 16.83 7.38
C THR A 91 11.44 15.42 7.05
N LEU A 92 10.63 14.40 7.32
CA LEU A 92 11.06 13.02 7.22
C LEU A 92 10.00 12.13 6.57
N ILE A 93 10.44 11.35 5.60
CA ILE A 93 9.67 10.29 4.93
C ILE A 93 10.37 8.97 5.17
N ALA A 94 9.62 7.94 5.56
CA ALA A 94 10.08 6.57 5.71
C ALA A 94 9.61 5.71 4.54
N ILE A 95 10.46 4.79 4.10
CA ILE A 95 10.17 3.83 3.03
C ILE A 95 10.52 2.44 3.56
N ALA A 96 9.55 1.57 3.67
CA ALA A 96 9.75 0.18 4.03
C ALA A 96 10.27 -0.59 2.81
N VAL A 97 11.48 -1.12 2.88
CA VAL A 97 12.12 -1.86 1.78
C VAL A 97 12.18 -3.34 2.18
N ASN A 98 11.13 -4.05 1.82
CA ASN A 98 10.77 -5.37 2.34
C ASN A 98 11.87 -6.42 2.14
N TRP A 99 12.27 -6.69 0.90
CA TRP A 99 13.27 -7.72 0.61
C TRP A 99 14.66 -7.34 1.12
N SER A 100 14.98 -6.05 1.15
CA SER A 100 16.23 -5.54 1.71
C SER A 100 16.25 -5.54 3.24
N ASN A 101 15.12 -5.76 3.91
CA ASN A 101 14.97 -5.80 5.37
C ASN A 101 15.38 -4.50 6.09
N ILE A 102 15.17 -3.35 5.44
CA ILE A 102 15.51 -2.02 5.94
C ILE A 102 14.32 -1.07 5.87
N ILE A 103 14.36 -0.01 6.66
CA ILE A 103 13.54 1.19 6.45
C ILE A 103 14.48 2.31 6.01
N GLN A 104 14.34 2.78 4.78
CA GLN A 104 15.10 3.91 4.26
C GLN A 104 14.41 5.21 4.64
N TYR A 105 15.17 6.23 5.06
CA TYR A 105 14.64 7.57 5.34
C TYR A 105 15.16 8.58 4.34
N ILE A 106 14.27 9.48 3.92
CA ILE A 106 14.59 10.61 3.06
C ILE A 106 13.97 11.90 3.58
N HIS A 107 14.53 13.02 3.19
CA HIS A 107 13.87 14.33 3.29
C HIS A 107 12.84 14.50 2.15
N PRO A 108 11.91 15.47 2.25
CA PRO A 108 10.94 15.75 1.19
C PRO A 108 11.54 16.10 -0.17
N ASP A 109 12.80 16.54 -0.22
CA ASP A 109 13.57 16.77 -1.46
C ASP A 109 14.19 15.50 -2.07
N GLY A 110 13.97 14.34 -1.43
CA GLY A 110 14.48 13.03 -1.86
C GLY A 110 15.88 12.69 -1.37
N THR A 111 16.54 13.59 -0.60
CA THR A 111 17.86 13.32 -0.05
C THR A 111 17.80 12.27 1.07
N ALA A 112 18.59 11.22 0.94
CA ALA A 112 18.67 10.16 1.95
C ALA A 112 19.31 10.68 3.26
N CYS A 113 18.70 10.31 4.39
CA CYS A 113 19.16 10.76 5.70
C CYS A 113 19.30 9.61 6.72
N GLY A 114 19.52 8.39 6.25
CA GLY A 114 19.83 7.21 7.07
C GLY A 114 18.83 6.08 6.86
N ALA A 115 19.04 4.97 7.58
CA ALA A 115 18.20 3.80 7.53
C ALA A 115 18.08 3.14 8.92
N THR A 116 17.02 2.36 9.12
CA THR A 116 16.91 1.36 10.18
C THR A 116 17.17 0.00 9.57
N GLU A 117 18.18 -0.68 10.09
CA GLU A 117 18.61 -1.97 9.60
C GLU A 117 17.93 -3.12 10.36
N ASN A 118 17.92 -4.31 9.74
CA ASN A 118 17.50 -5.56 10.39
C ASN A 118 16.05 -5.58 10.89
N VAL A 119 15.13 -5.04 10.08
CA VAL A 119 13.69 -5.24 10.24
C VAL A 119 13.23 -6.22 9.16
N PRO A 120 13.32 -7.54 9.40
CA PRO A 120 13.14 -8.56 8.37
C PRO A 120 11.70 -8.61 7.89
N ASN A 121 11.53 -8.72 6.58
CA ASN A 121 10.23 -8.81 5.92
C ASN A 121 9.24 -7.78 6.48
N ASN A 122 9.69 -6.51 6.50
CA ASN A 122 8.89 -5.39 6.97
C ASN A 122 7.73 -5.12 6.02
N ARG A 123 6.58 -4.67 6.59
CA ARG A 123 5.34 -4.55 5.80
C ARG A 123 4.80 -3.13 5.80
N ARG A 124 3.93 -2.78 6.71
CA ARG A 124 3.20 -1.52 6.72
C ARG A 124 3.58 -0.66 7.91
N MET A 125 3.46 0.65 7.74
CA MET A 125 3.90 1.64 8.72
C MET A 125 2.77 2.56 9.16
N CYS A 126 2.88 3.05 10.40
CA CYS A 126 2.20 4.25 10.88
C CYS A 126 3.11 5.02 11.82
N SER A 127 2.78 6.28 12.14
CA SER A 127 3.63 7.13 12.97
C SER A 127 2.78 8.06 13.83
N ASP A 128 3.33 8.47 14.99
CA ASP A 128 2.84 9.58 15.81
C ASP A 128 3.70 10.85 15.66
N GLY A 129 4.70 10.82 14.77
CA GLY A 129 5.64 11.89 14.50
C GLY A 129 6.97 11.75 15.26
N ASP A 130 6.97 11.24 16.48
CA ASP A 130 8.16 10.96 17.29
C ASP A 130 8.64 9.52 17.09
N TYR A 131 7.72 8.60 16.88
CA TYR A 131 7.98 7.18 16.65
C TYR A 131 7.34 6.71 15.34
N LEU A 132 8.05 5.81 14.68
CA LEU A 132 7.56 5.01 13.57
C LEU A 132 7.22 3.62 14.08
N TYR A 133 6.07 3.10 13.71
CA TYR A 133 5.64 1.73 14.02
C TYR A 133 5.55 0.95 12.72
N ILE A 134 6.13 -0.25 12.69
CA ILE A 134 6.18 -1.08 11.48
C ILE A 134 5.94 -2.54 11.81
N THR A 135 5.14 -3.20 11.01
CA THR A 135 4.91 -4.65 11.09
C THR A 135 6.03 -5.41 10.41
N SER A 136 6.36 -6.58 10.95
CA SER A 136 7.38 -7.48 10.43
C SER A 136 6.94 -8.93 10.61
N TYR A 137 7.18 -9.75 9.59
CA TYR A 137 6.95 -11.20 9.66
C TYR A 137 7.98 -11.95 10.51
N ALA A 138 8.95 -11.24 11.10
CA ALA A 138 10.03 -11.74 11.95
C ALA A 138 11.02 -12.71 11.28
N HIS A 139 10.80 -13.08 10.05
CA HIS A 139 11.71 -13.93 9.26
C HIS A 139 12.01 -13.25 7.93
N LYS A 140 13.17 -13.52 7.36
CA LYS A 140 13.48 -13.05 6.00
C LYS A 140 12.54 -13.69 4.99
N CYS A 141 12.30 -13.01 3.88
CA CYS A 141 11.37 -13.46 2.85
C CYS A 141 11.70 -14.83 2.23
N ASP A 142 12.95 -15.26 2.32
CA ASP A 142 13.47 -16.54 1.77
C ASP A 142 13.61 -17.66 2.80
N THR A 143 13.16 -17.44 4.06
CA THR A 143 13.27 -18.41 5.15
C THR A 143 11.92 -19.05 5.48
N LEU A 144 11.99 -20.25 6.06
CA LEU A 144 10.80 -20.95 6.54
C LEU A 144 10.14 -20.20 7.72
N ARG A 145 8.84 -20.26 7.80
CA ARG A 145 7.95 -19.43 8.62
C ARG A 145 7.55 -20.18 9.89
N PHE A 146 8.40 -20.13 10.91
CA PHE A 146 8.15 -20.84 12.16
C PHE A 146 7.94 -19.92 13.37
N THR A 147 7.85 -18.61 13.14
CA THR A 147 7.69 -17.62 14.22
C THR A 147 6.55 -16.67 13.91
N LYS A 148 5.84 -16.25 14.94
CA LYS A 148 4.91 -15.13 14.84
C LYS A 148 5.65 -13.87 14.48
N GLY A 149 4.93 -12.94 13.87
CA GLY A 149 5.45 -11.63 13.56
C GLY A 149 5.42 -10.68 14.75
N TYR A 150 5.91 -9.48 14.53
CA TYR A 150 5.93 -8.45 15.55
C TYR A 150 5.63 -7.07 14.95
N VAL A 151 5.28 -6.12 15.81
CA VAL A 151 5.37 -4.70 15.52
C VAL A 151 6.60 -4.12 16.18
N ALA A 152 7.41 -3.34 15.46
CA ALA A 152 8.55 -2.60 15.98
C ALA A 152 8.18 -1.13 16.18
N LYS A 153 8.69 -0.54 17.28
CA LYS A 153 8.70 0.89 17.56
C LYS A 153 10.11 1.43 17.32
N ILE A 154 10.22 2.44 16.49
CA ILE A 154 11.48 3.04 16.07
C ILE A 154 11.48 4.51 16.50
N ASP A 155 12.50 4.94 17.23
CA ASP A 155 12.70 6.37 17.52
C ASP A 155 13.13 7.10 16.24
N VAL A 156 12.35 8.08 15.81
CA VAL A 156 12.54 8.77 14.53
C VAL A 156 13.85 9.56 14.47
N ARG A 157 14.35 10.06 15.60
CA ARG A 157 15.58 10.86 15.66
C ARG A 157 16.81 9.98 15.55
N THR A 158 16.81 8.84 16.27
CA THR A 158 17.95 7.92 16.28
C THR A 158 17.89 6.86 15.20
N LYS A 159 16.69 6.63 14.63
CA LYS A 159 16.41 5.56 13.66
C LYS A 159 16.71 4.16 14.21
N GLN A 160 16.62 4.00 15.53
CA GLN A 160 16.85 2.74 16.21
C GLN A 160 15.55 2.13 16.69
N VAL A 161 15.44 0.81 16.59
CA VAL A 161 14.35 0.05 17.23
C VAL A 161 14.49 0.18 18.74
N VAL A 162 13.47 0.73 19.38
CA VAL A 162 13.43 0.97 20.84
C VAL A 162 12.45 0.05 21.57
N GLY A 163 11.65 -0.71 20.84
CA GLY A 163 10.72 -1.67 21.40
C GLY A 163 10.10 -2.56 20.33
N THR A 164 9.69 -3.75 20.71
CA THR A 164 8.96 -4.69 19.86
C THR A 164 7.85 -5.36 20.66
N CYS A 165 6.79 -5.76 19.98
CA CYS A 165 5.71 -6.56 20.55
C CYS A 165 5.36 -7.69 19.59
N GLU A 166 5.45 -8.95 20.05
CA GLU A 166 4.95 -10.09 19.27
C GLU A 166 3.42 -9.98 19.11
N VAL A 167 2.93 -10.27 17.91
CA VAL A 167 1.51 -10.24 17.55
C VAL A 167 1.11 -11.58 16.91
N GLY A 168 0.23 -11.58 15.91
CA GLY A 168 -0.12 -12.80 15.19
C GLY A 168 0.91 -13.22 14.14
N TRP A 169 0.52 -14.20 13.33
CA TRP A 169 1.30 -14.66 12.20
C TRP A 169 1.19 -13.68 11.04
N GLU A 170 2.35 -13.31 10.48
CA GLU A 170 2.47 -12.44 9.31
C GLU A 170 1.60 -11.18 9.38
N PRO A 171 1.87 -10.30 10.36
CA PRO A 171 1.12 -9.05 10.56
C PRO A 171 1.35 -8.10 9.39
N GLU A 172 0.26 -7.59 8.82
CA GLU A 172 0.29 -6.76 7.62
C GLU A 172 -0.07 -5.31 7.92
N GLY A 173 -1.31 -4.93 7.73
CA GLY A 173 -1.77 -3.55 7.93
C GLY A 173 -1.70 -3.08 9.37
N ILE A 174 -1.35 -1.82 9.57
CA ILE A 174 -1.22 -1.19 10.89
C ILE A 174 -1.80 0.21 10.89
N ARG A 175 -2.50 0.58 11.96
CA ARG A 175 -2.92 1.97 12.23
C ARG A 175 -2.81 2.28 13.72
N LEU A 176 -2.56 3.54 13.99
CA LEU A 176 -2.55 4.10 15.33
C LEU A 176 -3.85 4.89 15.56
N TYR A 177 -4.61 4.50 16.57
CA TYR A 177 -5.73 5.30 17.07
C TYR A 177 -5.54 5.60 18.55
N LYS A 178 -5.39 6.89 18.89
CA LYS A 178 -4.95 7.33 20.22
C LYS A 178 -3.62 6.65 20.59
N ASP A 179 -3.58 5.95 21.71
CA ASP A 179 -2.37 5.25 22.20
C ASP A 179 -2.36 3.75 21.83
N THR A 180 -3.23 3.31 20.94
CA THR A 180 -3.37 1.89 20.56
C THR A 180 -3.04 1.66 19.11
N LEU A 181 -2.13 0.73 18.85
CA LEU A 181 -1.84 0.20 17.52
C LEU A 181 -2.83 -0.94 17.23
N TYR A 182 -3.42 -0.92 16.05
CA TYR A 182 -4.29 -1.95 15.51
C TYR A 182 -3.56 -2.64 14.37
N ILE A 183 -3.28 -3.93 14.51
CA ILE A 183 -2.47 -4.71 13.59
C ILE A 183 -3.31 -5.85 13.02
N ALA A 184 -3.50 -5.88 11.71
CA ALA A 184 -4.18 -6.95 11.01
C ALA A 184 -3.22 -8.12 10.79
N ASN A 185 -3.57 -9.33 11.27
CA ASN A 185 -2.76 -10.52 11.11
C ASN A 185 -3.33 -11.37 9.97
N THR A 186 -2.49 -11.69 8.99
CA THR A 186 -2.96 -12.45 7.84
C THR A 186 -2.88 -13.95 8.05
N GLY A 187 -1.90 -14.43 8.84
CA GLY A 187 -1.47 -15.82 8.77
C GLY A 187 -0.79 -16.15 7.44
N GLY A 188 -0.77 -15.17 6.54
CA GLY A 188 -0.04 -15.16 5.27
C GLY A 188 -0.28 -16.35 4.38
N TYR A 189 0.80 -16.84 3.82
CA TYR A 189 0.76 -17.99 2.94
C TYR A 189 0.80 -19.27 3.76
N SER A 190 -0.35 -19.74 4.26
CA SER A 190 -0.48 -21.03 4.94
C SER A 190 -0.40 -22.17 3.94
N PHE A 191 0.76 -22.36 3.31
CA PHE A 191 1.02 -23.51 2.49
C PHE A 191 1.42 -24.72 3.34
N SER A 192 1.42 -25.89 2.71
CA SER A 192 1.73 -27.19 3.34
C SER A 192 3.05 -27.26 4.13
N GLU A 193 3.90 -26.26 4.02
CA GLU A 193 5.18 -26.14 4.71
C GLU A 193 5.11 -25.29 5.97
N THR A 194 3.96 -24.66 6.26
CA THR A 194 3.73 -23.85 7.46
C THR A 194 2.96 -24.66 8.49
N THR A 195 3.17 -24.35 9.76
CA THR A 195 2.53 -25.01 10.90
C THR A 195 1.28 -24.30 11.38
N HIS A 196 0.84 -23.27 10.68
CA HIS A 196 -0.29 -22.41 11.04
C HIS A 196 -1.23 -22.19 9.84
N GLU A 197 -2.48 -21.89 10.15
CA GLU A 197 -3.51 -21.49 9.19
C GLU A 197 -3.57 -19.97 9.05
N HIS A 198 -4.38 -19.48 8.10
CA HIS A 198 -4.72 -18.07 8.00
C HIS A 198 -5.30 -17.56 9.33
N GLU A 199 -4.87 -16.38 9.74
CA GLU A 199 -5.40 -15.75 10.94
C GLU A 199 -6.65 -14.92 10.66
N THR A 200 -7.42 -14.69 11.75
CA THR A 200 -8.66 -13.92 11.74
C THR A 200 -8.58 -12.69 12.63
N THR A 201 -7.40 -12.41 13.18
CA THR A 201 -7.28 -11.50 14.31
C THR A 201 -6.74 -10.13 13.96
N VAL A 202 -7.22 -9.12 14.69
CA VAL A 202 -6.59 -7.80 14.80
C VAL A 202 -5.97 -7.70 16.20
N SER A 203 -4.64 -7.60 16.27
CA SER A 203 -3.92 -7.40 17.53
C SER A 203 -3.94 -5.93 17.93
N LEU A 204 -4.28 -5.67 19.20
CA LEU A 204 -4.24 -4.35 19.82
C LEU A 204 -3.03 -4.25 20.72
N VAL A 205 -2.14 -3.30 20.46
CA VAL A 205 -0.89 -3.09 21.19
C VAL A 205 -0.86 -1.67 21.74
N ASP A 206 -0.50 -1.54 23.02
CA ASP A 206 -0.23 -0.23 23.63
C ASP A 206 1.04 0.36 23.02
N SER A 207 0.94 1.51 22.38
CA SER A 207 2.03 2.13 21.61
C SER A 207 3.15 2.70 22.51
N LYS A 208 2.87 2.95 23.80
CA LYS A 208 3.86 3.48 24.76
C LYS A 208 4.70 2.37 25.35
N SER A 209 4.03 1.35 25.90
CA SER A 209 4.69 0.22 26.56
C SER A 209 5.12 -0.90 25.62
N MET A 210 4.60 -0.92 24.39
CA MET A 210 4.78 -2.01 23.43
C MET A 210 4.36 -3.35 23.99
N THR A 211 3.16 -3.39 24.62
CA THR A 211 2.57 -4.62 25.17
C THR A 211 1.25 -4.95 24.47
N LEU A 212 1.03 -6.22 24.20
CA LEU A 212 -0.21 -6.71 23.64
C LEU A 212 -1.36 -6.51 24.66
N ILE A 213 -2.39 -5.75 24.27
CA ILE A 213 -3.58 -5.53 25.11
C ILE A 213 -4.53 -6.71 24.95
N ARG A 214 -4.89 -7.04 23.70
CA ARG A 214 -5.79 -8.15 23.35
C ARG A 214 -5.82 -8.36 21.85
N ASN A 215 -6.44 -9.44 21.42
CA ASN A 215 -6.83 -9.67 20.03
C ASN A 215 -8.35 -9.50 19.87
N ILE A 216 -8.75 -8.98 18.71
CA ILE A 216 -10.12 -9.00 18.22
C ILE A 216 -10.19 -10.08 17.15
N ASP A 217 -10.98 -11.12 17.36
CA ASP A 217 -11.26 -12.14 16.35
C ASP A 217 -12.41 -11.65 15.46
N THR A 218 -12.12 -11.42 14.18
CA THR A 218 -13.10 -10.93 13.21
C THR A 218 -13.88 -12.06 12.53
N GLY A 219 -13.43 -13.30 12.66
CA GLY A 219 -13.94 -14.44 11.91
C GLY A 219 -13.68 -14.37 10.39
N CYS A 220 -12.93 -13.36 9.94
CA CYS A 220 -12.53 -13.17 8.55
C CYS A 220 -11.06 -13.53 8.42
N ILE A 221 -10.73 -14.48 7.54
CA ILE A 221 -9.35 -14.98 7.39
C ILE A 221 -8.52 -14.09 6.46
N ASN A 222 -7.21 -14.14 6.63
CA ASN A 222 -6.23 -13.51 5.74
C ASN A 222 -6.46 -11.98 5.64
N LEU A 223 -6.28 -11.30 6.77
CA LEU A 223 -6.43 -9.83 6.85
C LEU A 223 -5.22 -9.13 6.23
N TYR A 224 -5.23 -8.99 4.91
CA TYR A 224 -4.07 -8.60 4.09
C TYR A 224 -4.19 -7.18 3.53
N GLY A 225 -3.04 -6.52 3.38
CA GLY A 225 -2.88 -5.23 2.69
C GLY A 225 -3.01 -4.01 3.59
N GLU A 226 -3.33 -2.91 2.95
CA GLU A 226 -3.49 -1.61 3.60
C GLU A 226 -4.70 -1.60 4.54
N VAL A 227 -4.56 -0.94 5.69
CA VAL A 227 -5.67 -0.59 6.57
C VAL A 227 -5.90 0.91 6.47
N SER A 228 -7.04 1.36 5.98
CA SER A 228 -7.39 2.79 5.97
C SER A 228 -8.10 3.19 7.26
N GLN A 229 -7.98 4.47 7.63
CA GLN A 229 -8.59 5.01 8.84
C GLN A 229 -9.43 6.25 8.56
N ALA A 230 -10.71 6.21 8.88
CA ALA A 230 -11.64 7.33 8.83
C ALA A 230 -12.15 7.65 10.23
N GLY A 231 -11.59 8.69 10.85
CA GLY A 231 -11.85 9.01 12.25
C GLY A 231 -11.50 7.85 13.18
N ARG A 232 -12.52 7.27 13.85
CA ARG A 232 -12.34 6.12 14.74
C ARG A 232 -12.51 4.76 14.04
N TYR A 233 -12.85 4.75 12.77
CA TYR A 233 -13.13 3.52 12.02
C TYR A 233 -11.92 3.09 11.20
N LEU A 234 -11.71 1.78 11.14
CA LEU A 234 -10.71 1.15 10.29
C LEU A 234 -11.40 0.29 9.23
N CYS A 235 -10.88 0.36 7.99
CA CYS A 235 -11.26 -0.52 6.89
C CYS A 235 -10.14 -1.54 6.69
N ILE A 236 -10.45 -2.82 6.85
CA ILE A 236 -9.50 -3.93 6.83
C ILE A 236 -9.96 -4.95 5.78
N ASN A 237 -9.09 -5.31 4.86
CA ASN A 237 -9.39 -6.31 3.83
C ASN A 237 -9.21 -7.73 4.39
N SER A 238 -10.06 -8.65 3.93
CA SER A 238 -9.92 -10.09 4.13
C SER A 238 -9.89 -10.74 2.75
N CYS A 239 -8.77 -11.39 2.41
CA CYS A 239 -8.59 -11.98 1.08
C CYS A 239 -9.22 -13.38 0.94
N GLY A 240 -9.74 -13.94 2.04
CA GLY A 240 -10.19 -15.34 2.04
C GLY A 240 -9.01 -16.31 1.86
N ASP A 241 -9.29 -17.52 1.37
CA ASP A 241 -8.28 -18.55 1.14
C ASP A 241 -7.97 -18.75 -0.35
N TYR A 242 -8.51 -17.90 -1.21
CA TYR A 242 -8.42 -17.95 -2.69
C TYR A 242 -9.15 -19.13 -3.33
N TYR A 243 -9.93 -19.92 -2.55
CA TYR A 243 -10.65 -21.11 -3.01
C TYR A 243 -12.11 -21.09 -2.57
N ASP A 244 -12.38 -21.55 -1.36
CA ASP A 244 -13.73 -21.76 -0.84
C ASP A 244 -14.23 -20.58 0.02
N VAL A 245 -13.33 -19.95 0.78
CA VAL A 245 -13.66 -18.80 1.62
C VAL A 245 -13.48 -17.51 0.83
N LYS A 246 -14.59 -16.86 0.54
CA LYS A 246 -14.62 -15.64 -0.25
C LYS A 246 -13.96 -14.45 0.47
N PRO A 247 -13.34 -13.53 -0.30
CA PRO A 247 -12.84 -12.28 0.27
C PRO A 247 -14.00 -11.42 0.82
N ARG A 248 -13.70 -10.70 1.91
CA ARG A 248 -14.63 -9.83 2.64
C ARG A 248 -13.92 -8.55 3.06
N MET A 249 -14.65 -7.70 3.74
CA MET A 249 -14.11 -6.50 4.34
C MET A 249 -14.65 -6.30 5.76
N VAL A 250 -13.80 -5.85 6.67
CA VAL A 250 -14.14 -5.55 8.06
C VAL A 250 -14.08 -4.05 8.28
N ILE A 251 -15.15 -3.47 8.82
CA ILE A 251 -15.16 -2.10 9.34
C ILE A 251 -15.15 -2.18 10.86
N LEU A 252 -14.03 -1.81 11.47
CA LEU A 252 -13.80 -1.88 12.91
C LEU A 252 -13.91 -0.50 13.55
N ASP A 253 -14.69 -0.37 14.61
CA ASP A 253 -14.78 0.81 15.46
C ASP A 253 -13.74 0.72 16.60
N CYS A 254 -12.72 1.57 16.57
CA CYS A 254 -11.64 1.58 17.54
C CYS A 254 -12.07 1.96 18.97
N GLU A 255 -13.18 2.68 19.14
CA GLU A 255 -13.65 3.07 20.48
C GLU A 255 -14.40 1.94 21.18
N THR A 256 -15.20 1.19 20.44
CA THR A 256 -16.03 0.13 21.01
C THR A 256 -15.40 -1.25 20.84
N GLY A 257 -14.51 -1.42 19.85
CA GLY A 257 -13.98 -2.71 19.43
C GLY A 257 -15.01 -3.59 18.70
N GLN A 258 -16.18 -3.02 18.38
CA GLN A 258 -17.16 -3.70 17.54
C GLN A 258 -16.79 -3.56 16.07
N PHE A 259 -17.24 -4.51 15.26
CA PHE A 259 -16.99 -4.49 13.83
C PHE A 259 -18.19 -4.99 13.03
N ASN A 260 -18.24 -4.57 11.77
CA ASN A 260 -19.18 -5.07 10.77
C ASN A 260 -18.39 -5.76 9.65
N VAL A 261 -18.92 -6.84 9.13
CA VAL A 261 -18.36 -7.56 7.98
C VAL A 261 -19.22 -7.27 6.76
N LEU A 262 -18.57 -6.82 5.68
CA LEU A 262 -19.21 -6.57 4.39
C LEU A 262 -18.84 -7.68 3.41
N ASP A 263 -19.84 -8.26 2.77
CA ASP A 263 -19.73 -9.48 1.95
C ASP A 263 -19.40 -9.15 0.49
N PHE A 264 -18.29 -8.44 0.28
CA PHE A 264 -17.71 -8.18 -1.05
C PHE A 264 -16.18 -8.04 -0.96
N PRO A 265 -15.47 -8.38 -2.05
CA PRO A 265 -14.02 -8.27 -2.08
C PRO A 265 -13.54 -6.83 -2.03
N CYS A 266 -12.44 -6.63 -1.32
CA CYS A 266 -11.66 -5.41 -1.37
C CYS A 266 -10.17 -5.78 -1.49
N THR A 267 -9.48 -5.19 -2.45
CA THR A 267 -8.05 -5.35 -2.63
C THR A 267 -7.31 -4.07 -2.20
N TYR A 268 -7.84 -2.94 -2.63
CA TYR A 268 -7.32 -1.61 -2.31
C TYR A 268 -8.41 -0.78 -1.65
N ASN A 269 -8.05 -0.08 -0.60
CA ASN A 269 -8.93 0.84 0.09
C ASN A 269 -8.20 2.12 0.44
N THR A 270 -8.92 3.23 0.42
CA THR A 270 -8.44 4.55 0.82
C THR A 270 -9.56 5.34 1.49
N THR A 271 -9.23 6.52 2.00
CA THR A 271 -10.20 7.37 2.69
C THR A 271 -9.95 8.85 2.41
N ASP A 272 -11.01 9.63 2.48
CA ASP A 272 -10.95 11.09 2.53
C ASP A 272 -11.03 11.63 3.98
N GLY A 273 -10.87 10.75 4.96
CA GLY A 273 -11.01 11.03 6.39
C GLY A 273 -12.43 10.82 6.93
N ARG A 274 -13.43 10.69 6.06
CA ARG A 274 -14.84 10.46 6.42
C ARG A 274 -15.39 9.16 5.82
N LEU A 275 -15.21 8.96 4.55
CA LEU A 275 -15.69 7.79 3.79
C LEU A 275 -14.54 6.87 3.45
N PHE A 276 -14.84 5.59 3.27
CA PHE A 276 -13.93 4.66 2.63
C PHE A 276 -14.30 4.48 1.16
N TYR A 277 -13.28 4.39 0.31
CA TYR A 277 -13.37 4.10 -1.11
C TYR A 277 -12.61 2.83 -1.38
N THR A 278 -13.26 1.86 -2.02
CA THR A 278 -12.73 0.51 -2.16
C THR A 278 -12.78 0.02 -3.59
N VAL A 279 -11.74 -0.69 -3.98
CA VAL A 279 -11.64 -1.42 -5.24
C VAL A 279 -11.29 -2.86 -4.92
N GLY A 280 -12.09 -3.79 -5.38
CA GLY A 280 -11.84 -5.22 -5.26
C GLY A 280 -12.16 -5.94 -6.55
N SER A 281 -11.65 -7.15 -6.70
CA SER A 281 -11.95 -8.00 -7.84
C SER A 281 -12.16 -9.45 -7.40
N GLU A 282 -13.00 -10.14 -8.12
CA GLU A 282 -13.22 -11.58 -8.00
C GLU A 282 -13.06 -12.20 -9.39
N TYR A 283 -12.20 -13.20 -9.51
CA TYR A 283 -12.03 -13.94 -10.74
C TYR A 283 -13.07 -15.06 -10.85
N SER A 284 -13.78 -15.10 -11.96
CA SER A 284 -14.73 -16.18 -12.25
C SER A 284 -14.05 -17.25 -13.11
N TYR A 285 -13.76 -18.40 -12.55
CA TYR A 285 -13.29 -19.57 -13.32
C TYR A 285 -14.30 -20.07 -14.34
N TYR A 286 -15.57 -19.69 -14.17
CA TYR A 286 -16.63 -20.11 -15.09
C TYR A 286 -16.67 -19.27 -16.37
N THR A 287 -16.48 -17.95 -16.26
CA THR A 287 -16.48 -17.02 -17.40
C THR A 287 -15.07 -16.69 -17.88
N GLY A 288 -14.04 -16.92 -17.09
CA GLY A 288 -12.66 -16.49 -17.34
C GLY A 288 -12.46 -14.98 -17.18
N GLU A 289 -13.37 -14.30 -16.50
CA GLU A 289 -13.36 -12.85 -16.38
C GLU A 289 -13.27 -12.39 -14.92
N TYR A 290 -12.73 -11.18 -14.73
CA TYR A 290 -12.77 -10.49 -13.44
C TYR A 290 -14.06 -9.68 -13.31
N LYS A 291 -14.73 -9.86 -12.17
CA LYS A 291 -15.79 -8.97 -11.72
C LYS A 291 -15.20 -7.95 -10.74
N TYR A 292 -15.31 -6.68 -11.06
CA TYR A 292 -14.84 -5.60 -10.21
C TYR A 292 -15.94 -5.11 -9.28
N TYR A 293 -15.55 -4.84 -8.04
CA TYR A 293 -16.37 -4.25 -6.99
C TYR A 293 -15.76 -2.91 -6.61
N MET A 294 -16.51 -1.85 -6.82
CA MET A 294 -16.12 -0.49 -6.51
C MET A 294 -17.19 0.11 -5.64
N LYS A 295 -16.83 0.42 -4.41
CA LYS A 295 -17.78 0.84 -3.39
C LYS A 295 -17.27 2.08 -2.66
N THR A 296 -18.21 2.89 -2.21
CA THR A 296 -18.00 3.95 -1.22
C THR A 296 -18.81 3.61 0.02
N ILE A 297 -18.19 3.69 1.19
CA ILE A 297 -18.78 3.26 2.45
C ILE A 297 -18.74 4.41 3.45
N ASP A 298 -19.88 4.73 4.05
CA ASP A 298 -19.95 5.58 5.24
C ASP A 298 -19.86 4.67 6.48
N PRO A 299 -18.72 4.68 7.20
CA PRO A 299 -18.55 3.77 8.34
C PRO A 299 -19.42 4.13 9.55
N ALA A 300 -19.96 5.34 9.63
CA ALA A 300 -20.81 5.76 10.74
C ALA A 300 -22.23 5.24 10.60
N THR A 301 -22.73 5.12 9.37
CA THR A 301 -24.09 4.63 9.07
C THR A 301 -24.11 3.23 8.48
N MET A 302 -22.96 2.72 8.05
CA MET A 302 -22.78 1.48 7.27
C MET A 302 -23.51 1.52 5.92
N GLU A 303 -23.79 2.73 5.40
CA GLU A 303 -24.31 2.90 4.05
C GLU A 303 -23.22 2.56 3.02
N VAL A 304 -23.58 1.72 2.06
CA VAL A 304 -22.70 1.31 0.95
C VAL A 304 -23.30 1.77 -0.36
N THR A 305 -22.56 2.55 -1.12
CA THR A 305 -22.95 3.02 -2.44
C THR A 305 -22.03 2.47 -3.53
N GLU A 306 -22.56 2.28 -4.75
CA GLU A 306 -21.80 1.83 -5.90
C GLU A 306 -20.87 2.93 -6.42
N GLY A 307 -19.64 2.53 -6.75
CA GLY A 307 -18.64 3.39 -7.37
C GLY A 307 -17.66 4.00 -6.39
N VAL A 308 -16.61 4.60 -6.95
CA VAL A 308 -15.53 5.32 -6.26
C VAL A 308 -15.60 6.78 -6.68
N ALA A 309 -15.75 7.68 -5.75
CA ALA A 309 -15.82 9.13 -5.91
C ALA A 309 -16.97 9.59 -6.85
N ASN A 310 -16.88 9.28 -8.14
CA ASN A 310 -17.88 9.65 -9.15
C ASN A 310 -17.87 8.65 -10.31
N ALA A 311 -18.81 8.82 -11.26
CA ALA A 311 -18.96 7.91 -12.40
C ALA A 311 -17.75 7.89 -13.33
N VAL A 312 -17.06 9.02 -13.52
CA VAL A 312 -15.88 9.13 -14.42
C VAL A 312 -14.72 8.33 -13.84
N VAL A 313 -14.39 8.56 -12.56
CA VAL A 313 -13.33 7.81 -11.85
C VAL A 313 -13.66 6.31 -11.79
N THR A 314 -14.90 5.97 -11.45
CA THR A 314 -15.36 4.58 -11.42
C THR A 314 -15.19 3.89 -12.76
N GLN A 315 -15.57 4.57 -13.86
CA GLN A 315 -15.41 4.02 -15.20
C GLN A 315 -13.94 3.85 -15.57
N LYS A 316 -13.10 4.85 -15.22
CA LYS A 316 -11.67 4.79 -15.51
C LYS A 316 -10.97 3.65 -14.77
N LEU A 317 -11.29 3.42 -13.50
CA LEU A 317 -10.78 2.27 -12.74
C LEU A 317 -11.15 0.92 -13.37
N LYS A 318 -12.34 0.79 -13.98
CA LYS A 318 -12.75 -0.42 -14.71
C LYS A 318 -11.97 -0.67 -16.00
N GLU A 319 -11.38 0.37 -16.57
CA GLU A 319 -10.60 0.30 -17.83
C GLU A 319 -9.14 -0.10 -17.58
N LEU A 320 -8.67 -0.11 -16.30
CA LEU A 320 -7.31 -0.48 -15.99
C LEU A 320 -7.08 -1.98 -16.20
N THR A 321 -5.86 -2.32 -16.62
CA THR A 321 -5.45 -3.72 -16.80
C THR A 321 -5.24 -4.40 -15.46
N SER A 322 -4.51 -3.74 -14.57
CA SER A 322 -4.17 -4.23 -13.24
C SER A 322 -4.14 -3.05 -12.26
N PRO A 323 -5.33 -2.64 -11.75
CA PRO A 323 -5.38 -1.64 -10.69
C PRO A 323 -4.44 -2.04 -9.55
N TYR A 324 -3.58 -1.13 -9.08
CA TYR A 324 -2.54 -1.49 -8.14
C TYR A 324 -2.50 -0.62 -6.88
N GLU A 325 -2.94 0.63 -6.95
CA GLU A 325 -3.10 1.53 -5.81
C GLU A 325 -4.30 2.44 -6.04
N LEU A 326 -4.95 2.80 -4.94
CA LEU A 326 -5.98 3.83 -4.89
C LEU A 326 -5.66 4.77 -3.72
N TYR A 327 -5.47 6.05 -3.99
CA TYR A 327 -5.03 7.04 -3.02
C TYR A 327 -5.83 8.32 -3.12
N ILE A 328 -6.28 8.86 -1.99
CA ILE A 328 -6.87 10.20 -1.89
C ILE A 328 -5.93 11.09 -1.10
N SER A 329 -5.52 12.19 -1.71
CA SER A 329 -4.67 13.17 -1.05
C SER A 329 -5.36 13.77 0.18
N PRO A 330 -4.70 13.78 1.35
CA PRO A 330 -5.23 14.46 2.53
C PRO A 330 -5.21 15.99 2.40
N TYR A 331 -4.50 16.53 1.42
CA TYR A 331 -4.32 17.97 1.23
C TYR A 331 -5.33 18.57 0.27
N THR A 332 -5.49 17.94 -0.89
CA THR A 332 -6.32 18.47 -1.99
C THR A 332 -7.61 17.68 -2.18
N ARG A 333 -7.71 16.48 -1.59
CA ARG A 333 -8.77 15.50 -1.84
C ARG A 333 -8.79 15.00 -3.29
N ASN A 334 -7.77 15.26 -4.09
CA ASN A 334 -7.63 14.65 -5.40
C ASN A 334 -7.45 13.14 -5.24
N ILE A 335 -7.98 12.41 -6.20
CA ILE A 335 -7.87 10.95 -6.23
C ILE A 335 -6.81 10.55 -7.26
N TYR A 336 -5.91 9.69 -6.81
CA TYR A 336 -4.84 9.13 -7.63
C TYR A 336 -4.94 7.61 -7.60
N PHE A 337 -4.58 6.99 -8.70
CA PHE A 337 -4.53 5.54 -8.78
C PHE A 337 -3.49 5.09 -9.80
N THR A 338 -3.05 3.85 -9.67
CA THR A 338 -2.03 3.29 -10.54
C THR A 338 -2.53 2.03 -11.24
N ASP A 339 -1.89 1.74 -12.37
CA ASP A 339 -2.05 0.52 -13.14
C ASP A 339 -0.69 -0.15 -13.29
N ALA A 340 -0.53 -1.36 -12.77
CA ALA A 340 0.69 -2.14 -12.92
C ALA A 340 0.82 -2.81 -14.29
N GLY A 341 -0.24 -2.80 -15.10
CA GLY A 341 -0.27 -3.39 -16.44
C GLY A 341 0.06 -4.88 -16.39
N SER A 342 1.23 -5.25 -16.93
CA SER A 342 1.68 -6.66 -16.99
C SER A 342 2.43 -7.13 -15.74
N TYR A 343 2.63 -6.30 -14.72
CA TYR A 343 3.52 -6.52 -13.57
C TYR A 343 5.02 -6.68 -13.90
N ALA A 344 5.37 -6.74 -15.16
CA ALA A 344 6.74 -6.92 -15.63
C ALA A 344 7.32 -5.68 -16.31
N SER A 345 6.48 -4.76 -16.71
CA SER A 345 6.83 -3.50 -17.38
C SER A 345 6.40 -2.29 -16.58
N ALA A 346 6.80 -1.11 -17.03
CA ALA A 346 6.42 0.15 -16.43
C ALA A 346 4.90 0.33 -16.40
N GLY A 347 4.39 0.74 -15.25
CA GLY A 347 2.99 1.03 -15.01
C GLY A 347 2.63 2.50 -15.28
N TYR A 348 1.41 2.88 -14.92
CA TYR A 348 0.89 4.23 -15.14
C TYR A 348 0.28 4.81 -13.86
N LEU A 349 0.43 6.12 -13.70
CA LEU A 349 -0.23 6.95 -12.69
C LEU A 349 -1.33 7.78 -13.35
N TYR A 350 -2.48 7.84 -12.70
CA TYR A 350 -3.64 8.65 -13.07
C TYR A 350 -4.01 9.59 -11.93
N GLY A 351 -4.54 10.76 -12.27
CA GLY A 351 -5.00 11.74 -11.27
C GLY A 351 -6.28 12.42 -11.71
N TYR A 352 -7.24 12.52 -10.79
CA TYR A 352 -8.54 13.15 -10.99
C TYR A 352 -8.94 13.98 -9.77
N THR A 353 -9.78 14.99 -9.99
CA THR A 353 -10.53 15.60 -8.91
C THR A 353 -11.64 14.67 -8.43
N MET A 354 -12.18 14.90 -7.23
CA MET A 354 -13.36 14.17 -6.75
C MET A 354 -14.61 14.39 -7.61
N SER A 355 -14.64 15.42 -8.45
CA SER A 355 -15.71 15.67 -9.44
C SER A 355 -15.47 15.00 -10.78
N GLY A 356 -14.32 14.34 -11.00
CA GLY A 356 -14.00 13.57 -12.21
C GLY A 356 -13.26 14.35 -13.29
N GLU A 357 -12.70 15.51 -12.97
CA GLU A 357 -11.83 16.23 -13.90
C GLU A 357 -10.44 15.61 -13.89
N GLU A 358 -9.89 15.28 -15.06
CA GLU A 358 -8.52 14.76 -15.20
C GLU A 358 -7.50 15.86 -14.91
N LEU A 359 -6.58 15.60 -13.99
CA LEU A 359 -5.56 16.54 -13.55
C LEU A 359 -4.36 16.60 -14.49
N PHE A 360 -3.99 15.47 -15.06
CA PHE A 360 -2.90 15.32 -16.03
C PHE A 360 -3.11 14.07 -16.88
N PRO A 361 -2.53 14.02 -18.10
CA PRO A 361 -2.52 12.80 -18.90
C PRO A 361 -1.84 11.65 -18.16
N PRO A 362 -2.18 10.38 -18.43
CA PRO A 362 -1.55 9.24 -17.79
C PRO A 362 -0.02 9.33 -17.81
N GLN A 363 0.60 9.20 -16.66
CA GLN A 363 2.05 9.31 -16.47
C GLN A 363 2.69 7.93 -16.40
N LYS A 364 3.64 7.63 -17.30
CA LYS A 364 4.37 6.36 -17.29
C LYS A 364 5.39 6.38 -16.15
N VAL A 365 5.08 5.67 -15.06
CA VAL A 365 5.94 5.50 -13.88
C VAL A 365 6.85 4.28 -14.06
N TYR A 366 7.19 3.57 -13.00
CA TYR A 366 8.05 2.39 -13.10
C TYR A 366 7.24 1.10 -12.85
N ILE A 367 7.92 -0.01 -12.61
CA ILE A 367 7.31 -1.34 -12.45
C ILE A 367 6.64 -1.44 -11.08
N ASN A 368 5.41 -1.93 -11.05
CA ASN A 368 4.62 -2.16 -9.84
C ASN A 368 4.52 -0.89 -8.96
N PRO A 369 3.80 0.14 -9.42
CA PRO A 369 3.63 1.39 -8.68
C PRO A 369 2.63 1.20 -7.52
N ALA A 370 3.13 0.73 -6.36
CA ALA A 370 2.35 0.20 -5.26
C ALA A 370 1.78 1.25 -4.31
N HIS A 371 2.51 2.36 -4.08
CA HIS A 371 2.07 3.35 -3.11
C HIS A 371 2.31 4.77 -3.59
N ILE A 372 1.39 5.66 -3.22
CA ILE A 372 1.43 7.08 -3.54
C ILE A 372 1.50 7.88 -2.24
N LEU A 373 2.41 8.85 -2.19
CA LEU A 373 2.49 9.85 -1.13
C LEU A 373 2.38 11.24 -1.75
N ALA A 374 1.38 12.02 -1.33
CA ALA A 374 1.29 13.43 -1.67
C ALA A 374 2.10 14.28 -0.68
N LEU A 375 2.76 15.31 -1.19
CA LEU A 375 3.44 16.34 -0.40
C LEU A 375 2.91 17.70 -0.81
N PRO A 376 2.49 18.57 0.13
CA PRO A 376 2.02 19.89 -0.22
C PRO A 376 3.16 20.71 -0.85
N VAL A 377 2.86 21.46 -1.92
CA VAL A 377 3.79 22.44 -2.44
C VAL A 377 3.95 23.53 -1.37
N GLN A 378 5.15 23.65 -0.80
CA GLN A 378 5.46 24.74 0.09
C GLN A 378 5.41 26.04 -0.73
N GLU A 379 4.47 26.92 -0.42
CA GLU A 379 4.53 28.29 -0.92
C GLU A 379 5.87 28.86 -0.45
N GLN A 380 6.75 29.20 -1.41
CA GLN A 380 7.91 30.02 -1.10
C GLN A 380 7.36 31.28 -0.44
N ARG A 381 7.50 31.41 0.86
CA ARG A 381 7.29 32.67 1.56
C ARG A 381 8.28 33.65 0.94
N ALA A 382 7.81 34.32 -0.11
CA ALA A 382 8.53 35.43 -0.72
C ALA A 382 8.82 36.44 0.39
N GLY A 383 10.12 36.60 0.66
CA GLY A 383 10.78 37.47 1.56
C GLY A 383 9.95 38.56 2.25
N MET A 384 9.65 38.37 3.51
CA MET A 384 9.67 39.49 4.47
C MET A 384 11.08 39.51 5.05
N ARG A 385 11.99 40.20 4.36
CA ARG A 385 13.12 40.85 5.00
C ARG A 385 12.57 42.15 5.63
N LEU A 386 12.49 42.15 6.93
CA LEU A 386 12.51 43.38 7.72
C LEU A 386 13.97 43.79 7.96
#